data_f22f89f2dbf39e3df7f5e24a3cc2ed1a
#
_entry.id   f22f89f2dbf39e3df7f5e24a3cc2ed1a
#
_cell.length_a   1.000
_cell.length_b   1.000
_cell.length_c   1.000
_cell.angle_alpha   90.00
_cell.angle_beta   90.00
_cell.angle_gamma   90.00
#
_symmetry.space_group_name_H-M   'P 1'
#
loop_
_entity.id
_entity.type
_entity.pdbx_description
1 polymer ?
#
loop_
_entity_poly.entity_id
_entity_poly.type
_entity_poly.pdbx_seq_one_letter_code
_entity_poly.pdbx_strand_id
1 'polypeptide(L)'
;MKGKTIHKVLRLLLCISLPFIFHFSPFTLRAQDQHFSMLDLDPLLFNPAYSGFFDGTGRFGVVYRNQWASVSTPFQTVSATAEFALTRSSRNMNGLSAGLWLSADRAGTLDYGSTSASAIVSYFQGLGDGNHILSLALEAGVGQSGFSPDRMVADDATEAFVRTRALYPTLGAGAAWFWQLNESLYTKLGIAMRNINEPDISFTELSSDARLSRRLTVYARGEWRTASQWGVMPVLGFQHQRNFNELVYGCDVRWYIRESSPDFLAFSAGLLGRHGDAAAINLGVLWREWTFAFSYDANLSRLASASHTIGAFEVGVVYMIAKRSAKRSSLPCPIF
;
A
#
# COMPACT_ATOMS: atom_id res chain seq x y z
N MET A 1 -1.37 39.89 -42.96
CA MET A 1 -0.59 40.26 -41.76
C MET A 1 -0.82 39.40 -40.50
N LYS A 2 -1.81 38.49 -40.46
CA LYS A 2 -2.14 37.68 -39.24
C LYS A 2 -1.26 36.44 -39.01
N GLY A 3 -0.59 35.89 -40.02
CA GLY A 3 0.22 34.67 -39.86
C GLY A 3 1.59 34.83 -39.19
N LYS A 4 2.21 36.01 -39.31
CA LYS A 4 3.55 36.28 -38.75
C LYS A 4 3.52 36.49 -37.22
N THR A 5 2.39 36.87 -36.65
CA THR A 5 2.25 37.10 -35.19
C THR A 5 2.11 35.78 -34.44
N ILE A 6 1.39 34.79 -35.00
CA ILE A 6 1.19 33.46 -34.39
C ILE A 6 2.51 32.72 -34.30
N HIS A 7 3.37 32.79 -35.33
CA HIS A 7 4.70 32.14 -35.27
C HIS A 7 5.66 32.78 -34.25
N LYS A 8 5.53 34.11 -34.01
CA LYS A 8 6.32 34.78 -32.97
C LYS A 8 5.88 34.35 -31.55
N VAL A 9 4.56 34.27 -31.32
CA VAL A 9 4.02 33.83 -30.01
C VAL A 9 4.35 32.36 -29.75
N LEU A 10 4.26 31.49 -30.77
CA LEU A 10 4.64 30.07 -30.62
C LEU A 10 6.15 29.87 -30.34
N ARG A 11 7.01 30.68 -31.00
CA ARG A 11 8.47 30.67 -30.71
C ARG A 11 8.79 31.22 -29.32
N LEU A 12 8.06 32.25 -28.86
CA LEU A 12 8.24 32.78 -27.51
C LEU A 12 7.81 31.78 -26.43
N LEU A 13 6.71 31.06 -26.64
CA LEU A 13 6.26 29.97 -25.76
C LEU A 13 7.22 28.80 -25.74
N LEU A 14 7.81 28.45 -26.91
CA LEU A 14 8.83 27.41 -26.98
C LEU A 14 10.14 27.82 -26.26
N CYS A 15 10.55 29.08 -26.36
CA CYS A 15 11.77 29.59 -25.67
C CYS A 15 11.58 29.76 -24.17
N ILE A 16 10.34 29.95 -23.68
CA ILE A 16 10.04 30.04 -22.25
C ILE A 16 9.90 28.63 -21.63
N SER A 17 9.50 27.61 -22.40
CA SER A 17 9.38 26.24 -21.91
C SER A 17 10.71 25.45 -21.90
N LEU A 18 11.70 25.85 -22.72
CA LEU A 18 12.98 25.15 -22.82
C LEU A 18 13.87 25.23 -21.55
N PRO A 19 13.97 26.33 -20.78
CA PRO A 19 14.78 26.35 -19.56
C PRO A 19 14.17 25.60 -18.38
N PHE A 20 12.89 25.20 -18.45
CA PHE A 20 12.23 24.42 -17.38
C PHE A 20 12.52 22.91 -17.43
N ILE A 21 13.17 22.43 -18.52
CA ILE A 21 13.43 20.98 -18.74
C ILE A 21 14.80 20.55 -18.18
N PHE A 22 15.70 21.49 -17.86
CA PHE A 22 17.02 21.18 -17.31
C PHE A 22 17.19 21.61 -15.86
N HIS A 23 16.31 21.18 -14.96
CA HIS A 23 16.71 21.06 -13.58
C HIS A 23 17.39 19.68 -13.42
N PHE A 24 18.71 19.68 -13.40
CA PHE A 24 19.51 18.60 -12.82
C PHE A 24 19.07 18.47 -11.36
N SER A 25 18.09 17.61 -11.09
CA SER A 25 17.90 17.12 -9.72
C SER A 25 19.10 16.26 -9.39
N PRO A 26 19.90 16.61 -8.36
CA PRO A 26 20.92 15.69 -7.89
C PRO A 26 20.24 14.39 -7.58
N PHE A 27 20.86 13.28 -7.99
CA PHE A 27 20.41 11.92 -7.67
C PHE A 27 20.49 11.74 -6.15
N THR A 28 19.52 12.19 -5.43
CA THR A 28 19.33 11.78 -4.05
C THR A 28 18.73 10.40 -4.11
N LEU A 29 19.50 9.38 -3.79
CA LEU A 29 19.01 8.05 -3.45
C LEU A 29 18.01 8.23 -2.31
N ARG A 30 16.73 8.11 -2.62
CA ARG A 30 15.64 8.30 -1.67
C ARG A 30 15.27 6.92 -1.15
N ALA A 31 15.56 6.65 0.11
CA ALA A 31 15.00 5.50 0.79
C ALA A 31 13.49 5.69 0.88
N GLN A 32 12.75 4.83 0.21
CA GLN A 32 11.29 4.77 0.22
C GLN A 32 10.87 3.61 1.12
N ASP A 33 9.80 3.78 1.88
CA ASP A 33 9.13 2.66 2.52
C ASP A 33 8.51 1.74 1.45
N GLN A 34 8.20 0.53 1.87
CA GLN A 34 7.63 -0.51 1.02
C GLN A 34 6.31 -0.07 0.40
N HIS A 35 6.10 -0.41 -0.86
CA HIS A 35 4.85 -0.18 -1.58
C HIS A 35 4.46 -1.43 -2.38
N PHE A 36 3.15 -1.66 -2.48
CA PHE A 36 2.56 -2.74 -3.26
C PHE A 36 1.55 -2.20 -4.26
N SER A 37 1.40 -2.91 -5.38
CA SER A 37 0.36 -2.64 -6.38
C SER A 37 -0.95 -3.34 -6.04
N MET A 38 -0.89 -4.44 -5.26
CA MET A 38 -2.07 -5.15 -4.76
C MET A 38 -2.55 -4.57 -3.42
N LEU A 39 -3.19 -3.39 -3.48
CA LEU A 39 -3.54 -2.56 -2.31
C LEU A 39 -4.47 -3.24 -1.30
N ASP A 40 -5.34 -4.15 -1.74
CA ASP A 40 -6.32 -4.80 -0.86
C ASP A 40 -5.80 -6.04 -0.14
N LEU A 41 -4.68 -6.60 -0.58
CA LEU A 41 -4.14 -7.80 0.07
C LEU A 41 -3.43 -7.48 1.38
N ASP A 42 -2.84 -6.29 1.49
CA ASP A 42 -2.22 -5.76 2.72
C ASP A 42 -2.81 -4.41 3.12
N PRO A 43 -4.07 -4.37 3.58
CA PRO A 43 -4.71 -3.11 3.96
C PRO A 43 -4.07 -2.46 5.18
N LEU A 44 -3.43 -3.24 6.06
CA LEU A 44 -2.77 -2.72 7.26
C LEU A 44 -1.53 -1.90 6.93
N LEU A 45 -0.86 -2.17 5.80
CA LEU A 45 0.24 -1.34 5.31
C LEU A 45 -0.22 0.10 5.02
N PHE A 46 -1.44 0.25 4.49
CA PHE A 46 -1.99 1.56 4.11
C PHE A 46 -2.63 2.29 5.28
N ASN A 47 -3.40 1.55 6.11
CA ASN A 47 -4.09 2.17 7.23
C ASN A 47 -4.42 1.15 8.33
N PRO A 48 -3.91 1.32 9.55
CA PRO A 48 -4.22 0.42 10.66
C PRO A 48 -5.71 0.39 11.01
N ALA A 49 -6.49 1.45 10.69
CA ALA A 49 -7.92 1.52 10.95
C ALA A 49 -8.76 0.61 10.03
N TYR A 50 -8.16 -0.06 9.05
CA TYR A 50 -8.82 -1.12 8.28
C TYR A 50 -8.83 -2.47 9.01
N SER A 51 -8.09 -2.61 10.10
CA SER A 51 -8.08 -3.83 10.91
C SER A 51 -9.48 -4.20 11.39
N GLY A 52 -9.84 -5.47 11.22
CA GLY A 52 -11.13 -6.02 11.64
C GLY A 52 -12.30 -5.69 10.72
N PHE A 53 -12.10 -4.97 9.63
CA PHE A 53 -13.17 -4.61 8.70
C PHE A 53 -13.23 -5.61 7.52
N PHE A 54 -13.62 -6.83 7.83
CA PHE A 54 -13.81 -7.95 6.90
C PHE A 54 -14.96 -8.86 7.37
N ASP A 55 -15.50 -9.69 6.48
CA ASP A 55 -16.59 -10.62 6.82
C ASP A 55 -16.03 -11.94 7.34
N GLY A 56 -15.72 -11.98 8.63
CA GLY A 56 -15.14 -13.15 9.28
C GLY A 56 -14.75 -12.87 10.73
N THR A 57 -14.08 -13.84 11.35
CA THR A 57 -13.51 -13.72 12.70
C THR A 57 -12.00 -13.52 12.68
N GLY A 58 -11.35 -13.92 11.59
CA GLY A 58 -9.92 -13.73 11.37
C GLY A 58 -9.60 -13.58 9.88
N ARG A 59 -8.56 -12.83 9.58
CA ARG A 59 -8.02 -12.64 8.23
C ARG A 59 -6.51 -12.74 8.29
N PHE A 60 -5.93 -13.51 7.39
CA PHE A 60 -4.48 -13.70 7.25
C PHE A 60 -4.09 -13.37 5.81
N GLY A 61 -3.07 -12.57 5.63
CA GLY A 61 -2.56 -12.19 4.33
C GLY A 61 -1.07 -12.34 4.23
N VAL A 62 -0.56 -12.72 3.07
CA VAL A 62 0.87 -12.69 2.73
C VAL A 62 0.99 -12.15 1.31
N VAL A 63 1.90 -11.19 1.13
CA VAL A 63 2.23 -10.61 -0.18
C VAL A 63 3.74 -10.66 -0.35
N TYR A 64 4.18 -11.12 -1.52
CA TYR A 64 5.57 -11.08 -1.96
C TYR A 64 5.68 -10.20 -3.19
N ARG A 65 6.68 -9.31 -3.20
CA ARG A 65 7.04 -8.45 -4.33
C ARG A 65 8.50 -8.65 -4.70
N ASN A 66 8.76 -8.71 -6.00
CA ASN A 66 10.12 -8.74 -6.56
C ASN A 66 10.22 -7.66 -7.64
N GLN A 67 11.15 -6.73 -7.47
CA GLN A 67 11.30 -5.57 -8.34
C GLN A 67 12.72 -5.48 -8.90
N TRP A 68 12.84 -5.06 -10.16
CA TRP A 68 14.09 -4.79 -10.89
C TRP A 68 15.05 -5.96 -11.00
N ALA A 69 14.56 -7.19 -11.04
CA ALA A 69 15.36 -8.39 -11.22
C ALA A 69 16.16 -8.41 -12.54
N SER A 70 15.77 -7.58 -13.52
CA SER A 70 16.46 -7.45 -14.83
C SER A 70 17.60 -6.45 -14.84
N VAL A 71 17.75 -5.60 -13.83
CA VAL A 71 18.71 -4.48 -13.84
C VAL A 71 19.84 -4.68 -12.85
N SER A 72 19.54 -5.25 -11.67
CA SER A 72 20.50 -5.38 -10.57
C SER A 72 20.10 -6.53 -9.64
N THR A 73 20.76 -6.64 -8.49
CA THR A 73 20.24 -7.47 -7.38
C THR A 73 18.81 -7.01 -7.06
N PRO A 74 17.81 -7.92 -7.16
CA PRO A 74 16.41 -7.54 -7.05
C PRO A 74 16.07 -6.98 -5.67
N PHE A 75 15.12 -6.05 -5.65
CA PHE A 75 14.46 -5.63 -4.42
C PHE A 75 13.37 -6.64 -4.11
N GLN A 76 13.42 -7.23 -2.93
CA GLN A 76 12.49 -8.25 -2.49
C GLN A 76 11.78 -7.80 -1.22
N THR A 77 10.46 -7.76 -1.28
CA THR A 77 9.63 -7.36 -0.15
C THR A 77 8.63 -8.47 0.17
N VAL A 78 8.52 -8.83 1.43
CA VAL A 78 7.47 -9.70 1.96
C VAL A 78 6.69 -8.92 3.00
N SER A 79 5.38 -9.00 2.95
CA SER A 79 4.48 -8.52 4.01
C SER A 79 3.54 -9.64 4.44
N ALA A 80 3.27 -9.73 5.73
CA ALA A 80 2.31 -10.66 6.30
C ALA A 80 1.41 -9.95 7.32
N THR A 81 0.13 -10.24 7.26
CA THR A 81 -0.90 -9.70 8.16
C THR A 81 -1.68 -10.79 8.85
N ALA A 82 -2.05 -10.54 10.10
CA ALA A 82 -3.03 -11.34 10.82
C ALA A 82 -3.98 -10.38 11.56
N GLU A 83 -5.27 -10.53 11.33
CA GLU A 83 -6.32 -9.67 11.87
C GLU A 83 -7.38 -10.50 12.56
N PHE A 84 -7.86 -10.05 13.69
CA PHE A 84 -8.86 -10.73 14.50
C PHE A 84 -9.96 -9.75 14.94
N ALA A 85 -11.21 -10.08 14.64
CA ALA A 85 -12.36 -9.39 15.20
C ALA A 85 -12.58 -9.88 16.64
N LEU A 86 -12.15 -9.12 17.63
CA LEU A 86 -12.24 -9.47 19.04
C LEU A 86 -13.69 -9.38 19.55
N THR A 87 -14.35 -8.27 19.20
CA THR A 87 -15.78 -8.08 19.48
C THR A 87 -16.47 -7.51 18.25
N ARG A 88 -17.74 -7.89 18.06
CA ARG A 88 -18.56 -7.34 16.98
C ARG A 88 -20.03 -7.40 17.39
N SER A 89 -20.66 -6.24 17.54
CA SER A 89 -22.08 -6.11 17.81
C SER A 89 -22.82 -5.79 16.51
N SER A 90 -23.74 -6.66 16.11
CA SER A 90 -24.60 -6.41 14.97
C SER A 90 -25.67 -5.35 15.26
N ARG A 91 -26.04 -5.16 16.53
CA ARG A 91 -27.08 -4.20 16.95
C ARG A 91 -26.60 -2.75 16.84
N ASN A 92 -25.39 -2.48 17.30
CA ASN A 92 -24.80 -1.14 17.35
C ASN A 92 -23.74 -0.91 16.28
N MET A 93 -23.49 -1.92 15.44
CA MET A 93 -22.48 -1.91 14.39
C MET A 93 -21.12 -1.40 14.89
N ASN A 94 -20.73 -1.83 16.10
CA ASN A 94 -19.45 -1.51 16.69
C ASN A 94 -18.61 -2.76 16.92
N GLY A 95 -17.31 -2.58 17.06
CA GLY A 95 -16.40 -3.67 17.33
C GLY A 95 -15.00 -3.22 17.65
N LEU A 96 -14.30 -4.12 18.29
CA LEU A 96 -12.87 -4.02 18.59
C LEU A 96 -12.14 -5.10 17.78
N SER A 97 -11.02 -4.76 17.19
CA SER A 97 -10.15 -5.72 16.52
C SER A 97 -8.70 -5.57 16.94
N ALA A 98 -7.94 -6.64 16.76
CA ALA A 98 -6.49 -6.66 16.87
C ALA A 98 -5.89 -7.07 15.53
N GLY A 99 -4.75 -6.47 15.18
CA GLY A 99 -3.98 -6.79 13.99
C GLY A 99 -2.51 -6.95 14.33
N LEU A 100 -1.85 -7.80 13.56
CA LEU A 100 -0.40 -7.92 13.50
C LEU A 100 0.03 -7.66 12.05
N TRP A 101 1.05 -6.86 11.88
CA TRP A 101 1.67 -6.60 10.60
C TRP A 101 3.17 -6.88 10.69
N LEU A 102 3.68 -7.71 9.79
CA LEU A 102 5.08 -8.08 9.67
C LEU A 102 5.55 -7.74 8.27
N SER A 103 6.77 -7.26 8.15
CA SER A 103 7.34 -6.92 6.85
C SER A 103 8.84 -7.13 6.86
N ALA A 104 9.38 -7.58 5.75
CA ALA A 104 10.80 -7.69 5.49
C ALA A 104 11.09 -7.21 4.07
N ASP A 105 12.06 -6.31 3.95
CA ASP A 105 12.52 -5.75 2.69
C ASP A 105 14.03 -5.91 2.56
N ARG A 106 14.50 -6.23 1.35
CA ARG A 106 15.92 -6.33 1.02
C ARG A 106 16.18 -5.63 -0.30
N ALA A 107 17.23 -4.83 -0.35
CA ALA A 107 17.56 -4.00 -1.49
C ALA A 107 19.05 -4.06 -1.81
N GLY A 108 19.37 -4.32 -3.08
CA GLY A 108 20.69 -4.11 -3.66
C GLY A 108 21.79 -5.07 -3.19
N THR A 109 23.03 -4.78 -3.64
CA THR A 109 24.22 -5.62 -3.44
C THR A 109 24.74 -5.64 -2.02
N LEU A 110 24.44 -4.59 -1.24
CA LEU A 110 24.86 -4.47 0.17
C LEU A 110 23.93 -5.22 1.14
N ASP A 111 22.90 -5.96 0.63
CA ASP A 111 21.84 -6.53 1.45
C ASP A 111 21.24 -5.51 2.43
N TYR A 112 21.16 -4.23 2.00
CA TYR A 112 20.44 -3.26 2.82
C TYR A 112 19.01 -3.74 3.00
N GLY A 113 18.62 -3.95 4.24
CA GLY A 113 17.31 -4.50 4.54
C GLY A 113 16.65 -3.83 5.72
N SER A 114 15.32 -3.86 5.72
CA SER A 114 14.51 -3.48 6.87
C SER A 114 13.55 -4.62 7.21
N THR A 115 13.35 -4.84 8.51
CA THR A 115 12.34 -5.76 9.02
C THR A 115 11.52 -5.00 10.05
N SER A 116 10.20 -5.13 9.97
CA SER A 116 9.29 -4.45 10.90
C SER A 116 8.24 -5.43 11.41
N ALA A 117 7.84 -5.23 12.66
CA ALA A 117 6.73 -5.94 13.30
C ALA A 117 5.89 -4.94 14.08
N SER A 118 4.58 -4.89 13.84
CA SER A 118 3.66 -3.98 14.51
C SER A 118 2.43 -4.70 15.02
N ALA A 119 1.98 -4.31 16.21
CA ALA A 119 0.68 -4.64 16.76
C ALA A 119 -0.27 -3.46 16.56
N ILE A 120 -1.51 -3.77 16.20
CA ILE A 120 -2.56 -2.81 15.88
C ILE A 120 -3.78 -3.11 16.74
N VAL A 121 -4.41 -2.07 17.27
CA VAL A 121 -5.72 -2.14 17.89
C VAL A 121 -6.61 -1.13 17.20
N SER A 122 -7.77 -1.56 16.73
CA SER A 122 -8.77 -0.67 16.12
C SER A 122 -10.13 -0.83 16.77
N TYR A 123 -10.87 0.29 16.83
CA TYR A 123 -12.25 0.34 17.24
C TYR A 123 -13.07 1.00 16.14
N PHE A 124 -14.16 0.36 15.75
CA PHE A 124 -15.10 0.93 14.80
C PHE A 124 -16.49 1.09 15.41
N GLN A 125 -17.21 2.13 14.97
CA GLN A 125 -18.53 2.51 15.43
C GLN A 125 -19.43 2.86 14.26
N GLY A 126 -20.55 2.16 14.15
CA GLY A 126 -21.64 2.54 13.25
C GLY A 126 -22.36 3.82 13.74
N LEU A 127 -22.73 4.68 12.81
CA LEU A 127 -23.42 5.93 13.06
C LEU A 127 -24.80 5.93 12.38
N GLY A 128 -25.78 6.53 13.05
CA GLY A 128 -27.12 6.72 12.52
C GLY A 128 -27.83 5.41 12.17
N ASP A 129 -28.22 5.28 10.92
CA ASP A 129 -28.93 4.12 10.35
C ASP A 129 -28.02 2.91 10.05
N GLY A 130 -26.72 3.03 10.37
CA GLY A 130 -25.74 1.97 10.13
C GLY A 130 -25.08 1.99 8.77
N ASN A 131 -25.44 2.93 7.90
CA ASN A 131 -24.80 3.08 6.60
C ASN A 131 -23.41 3.74 6.68
N HIS A 132 -23.08 4.33 7.83
CA HIS A 132 -21.81 4.95 8.11
C HIS A 132 -21.11 4.23 9.26
N ILE A 133 -19.85 3.86 9.05
CA ILE A 133 -19.00 3.28 10.09
C ILE A 133 -17.70 4.09 10.15
N LEU A 134 -17.36 4.61 11.31
CA LEU A 134 -16.06 5.22 11.57
C LEU A 134 -15.18 4.23 12.30
N SER A 135 -13.92 4.15 11.91
CA SER A 135 -12.88 3.33 12.55
C SER A 135 -11.70 4.19 12.93
N LEU A 136 -11.16 3.96 14.12
CA LEU A 136 -9.92 4.56 14.61
C LEU A 136 -8.98 3.46 15.05
N ALA A 137 -7.67 3.63 14.82
CA ALA A 137 -6.68 2.66 15.23
C ALA A 137 -5.39 3.30 15.72
N LEU A 138 -4.72 2.57 16.59
CA LEU A 138 -3.35 2.82 17.02
C LEU A 138 -2.48 1.63 16.60
N GLU A 139 -1.24 1.94 16.26
CA GLU A 139 -0.20 0.98 15.90
C GLU A 139 1.04 1.25 16.74
N ALA A 140 1.63 0.18 17.28
CA ALA A 140 2.92 0.21 17.94
C ALA A 140 3.77 -0.95 17.47
N GLY A 141 5.03 -0.70 17.16
CA GLY A 141 5.90 -1.71 16.56
C GLY A 141 7.36 -1.48 16.84
N VAL A 142 8.14 -2.39 16.29
CA VAL A 142 9.60 -2.32 16.26
C VAL A 142 10.07 -2.53 14.82
N GLY A 143 11.07 -1.76 14.43
CA GLY A 143 11.76 -1.90 13.16
C GLY A 143 13.24 -2.14 13.36
N GLN A 144 13.85 -2.87 12.45
CA GLN A 144 15.30 -3.04 12.36
C GLN A 144 15.72 -2.75 10.92
N SER A 145 16.67 -1.84 10.75
CA SER A 145 17.35 -1.62 9.47
C SER A 145 18.80 -2.05 9.59
N GLY A 146 19.39 -2.54 8.50
CA GLY A 146 20.78 -3.00 8.51
C GLY A 146 21.32 -3.23 7.11
N PHE A 147 22.65 -3.41 7.05
CA PHE A 147 23.38 -3.75 5.82
C PHE A 147 24.55 -4.70 6.13
N SER A 148 25.08 -5.39 5.10
CA SER A 148 26.21 -6.30 5.23
C SER A 148 27.51 -5.58 4.84
N PRO A 149 28.38 -5.21 5.80
CA PRO A 149 29.61 -4.49 5.52
C PRO A 149 30.62 -5.29 4.71
N ASP A 150 30.59 -6.61 4.76
CA ASP A 150 31.51 -7.51 4.03
C ASP A 150 31.43 -7.35 2.52
N ARG A 151 30.38 -6.71 2.02
CA ARG A 151 30.15 -6.43 0.61
C ARG A 151 30.42 -4.98 0.22
N MET A 152 30.89 -4.15 1.15
CA MET A 152 31.26 -2.78 0.86
C MET A 152 32.65 -2.73 0.22
N VAL A 153 32.72 -2.03 -0.91
CA VAL A 153 33.99 -1.55 -1.45
C VAL A 153 34.08 -0.08 -1.02
N ALA A 154 34.81 0.22 0.05
CA ALA A 154 35.02 1.57 0.52
C ALA A 154 36.31 2.11 -0.10
N ASP A 155 36.22 3.23 -0.82
CA ASP A 155 37.39 3.96 -1.33
C ASP A 155 38.14 4.72 -0.23
N ASP A 156 37.50 4.93 0.91
CA ASP A 156 38.10 5.68 2.04
C ASP A 156 37.74 4.98 3.37
N ALA A 157 38.80 4.58 4.11
CA ALA A 157 38.68 3.88 5.39
C ALA A 157 38.25 4.76 6.57
N THR A 158 37.88 6.02 6.32
CA THR A 158 37.59 7.02 7.35
C THR A 158 36.16 7.04 7.86
N GLU A 159 35.21 6.38 7.19
CA GLU A 159 33.83 6.25 7.71
C GLU A 159 33.73 5.05 8.66
N ALA A 160 33.89 5.32 9.96
CA ALA A 160 33.64 4.31 10.97
C ALA A 160 32.14 4.13 11.22
N PHE A 161 31.60 2.98 10.82
CA PHE A 161 30.26 2.60 11.24
C PHE A 161 30.28 2.17 12.71
N VAL A 162 29.49 2.83 13.54
CA VAL A 162 29.33 2.48 14.96
C VAL A 162 28.49 1.22 15.09
N ARG A 163 27.54 1.02 14.14
CA ARG A 163 26.67 -0.15 14.10
C ARG A 163 26.26 -0.48 12.65
N THR A 164 26.11 -1.75 12.37
CA THR A 164 25.61 -2.26 11.07
C THR A 164 24.11 -2.55 11.10
N ARG A 165 23.49 -2.43 12.28
CA ARG A 165 22.05 -2.63 12.50
C ARG A 165 21.52 -1.57 13.45
N ALA A 166 20.38 -0.98 13.11
CA ALA A 166 19.64 -0.04 13.95
C ALA A 166 18.27 -0.67 14.30
N LEU A 167 18.00 -0.84 15.59
CA LEU A 167 16.71 -1.25 16.11
C LEU A 167 15.99 -0.02 16.65
N TYR A 168 14.71 0.15 16.31
CA TYR A 168 13.95 1.34 16.65
C TYR A 168 12.47 1.05 16.87
N PRO A 169 11.80 1.77 17.81
CA PRO A 169 10.36 1.69 17.98
C PRO A 169 9.63 2.49 16.90
N THR A 170 8.44 2.05 16.50
CA THR A 170 7.57 2.75 15.57
C THR A 170 6.19 2.95 16.18
N LEU A 171 5.59 4.11 15.93
CA LEU A 171 4.23 4.44 16.33
C LEU A 171 3.45 4.91 15.11
N GLY A 172 2.18 4.51 15.06
CA GLY A 172 1.26 4.90 13.99
C GLY A 172 -0.16 5.07 14.50
N ALA A 173 -0.96 5.77 13.72
CA ALA A 173 -2.38 5.95 13.95
C ALA A 173 -3.12 6.05 12.62
N GLY A 174 -4.40 5.67 12.62
CA GLY A 174 -5.24 5.77 11.45
C GLY A 174 -6.70 6.04 11.80
N ALA A 175 -7.39 6.60 10.81
CA ALA A 175 -8.83 6.76 10.81
C ALA A 175 -9.38 6.30 9.46
N ALA A 176 -10.55 5.68 9.48
CA ALA A 176 -11.24 5.24 8.29
C ALA A 176 -12.73 5.49 8.39
N TRP A 177 -13.34 5.80 7.27
CA TRP A 177 -14.78 5.97 7.12
C TRP A 177 -15.27 5.02 6.03
N PHE A 178 -16.17 4.14 6.42
CA PHE A 178 -16.86 3.22 5.54
C PHE A 178 -18.28 3.73 5.36
N TRP A 179 -18.70 3.88 4.13
CA TRP A 179 -20.00 4.44 3.79
C TRP A 179 -20.69 3.59 2.73
N GLN A 180 -21.84 3.04 3.07
CA GLN A 180 -22.74 2.38 2.15
C GLN A 180 -23.78 3.40 1.66
N LEU A 181 -23.58 3.93 0.45
CA LEU A 181 -24.47 4.92 -0.14
C LEU A 181 -25.84 4.33 -0.48
N ASN A 182 -25.86 3.08 -0.96
CA ASN A 182 -27.04 2.28 -1.23
C ASN A 182 -26.66 0.79 -1.27
N GLU A 183 -27.60 -0.10 -1.58
CA GLU A 183 -27.37 -1.55 -1.63
C GLU A 183 -26.28 -1.98 -2.65
N SER A 184 -26.02 -1.15 -3.65
CA SER A 184 -25.07 -1.44 -4.73
C SER A 184 -23.77 -0.63 -4.67
N LEU A 185 -23.71 0.41 -3.84
CA LEU A 185 -22.56 1.31 -3.81
C LEU A 185 -22.01 1.46 -2.40
N TYR A 186 -20.78 1.03 -2.24
CA TYR A 186 -20.02 1.09 -1.04
C TYR A 186 -18.72 1.87 -1.24
N THR A 187 -18.29 2.63 -0.23
CA THR A 187 -17.09 3.45 -0.28
C THR A 187 -16.28 3.32 1.01
N LYS A 188 -14.97 3.30 0.88
CA LYS A 188 -14.00 3.28 1.96
C LYS A 188 -13.02 4.44 1.78
N LEU A 189 -12.93 5.30 2.78
CA LEU A 189 -11.99 6.40 2.85
C LEU A 189 -11.10 6.21 4.06
N GLY A 190 -9.83 6.58 3.98
CA GLY A 190 -8.93 6.47 5.10
C GLY A 190 -7.78 7.43 5.06
N ILE A 191 -7.31 7.80 6.23
CA ILE A 191 -6.10 8.58 6.47
C ILE A 191 -5.31 7.90 7.57
N ALA A 192 -4.00 7.78 7.39
CA ALA A 192 -3.12 7.20 8.40
C ALA A 192 -1.77 7.91 8.40
N MET A 193 -1.13 7.89 9.56
CA MET A 193 0.23 8.35 9.74
C MET A 193 1.04 7.27 10.46
N ARG A 194 2.13 6.83 9.85
CA ARG A 194 3.13 5.93 10.44
C ARG A 194 4.41 6.67 10.78
N ASN A 195 5.24 6.05 11.60
CA ASN A 195 6.52 6.62 12.07
C ASN A 195 6.32 8.01 12.73
N ILE A 196 5.24 8.18 13.51
CA ILE A 196 4.88 9.47 14.14
C ILE A 196 6.02 9.97 15.02
N ASN A 197 6.74 9.05 15.65
CA ASN A 197 7.87 9.30 16.55
C ASN A 197 9.20 9.58 15.83
N GLU A 198 9.27 9.45 14.50
CA GLU A 198 10.47 9.67 13.69
C GLU A 198 11.74 9.07 14.30
N PRO A 199 11.79 7.73 14.49
CA PRO A 199 12.88 7.11 15.22
C PRO A 199 14.23 7.29 14.50
N ASP A 200 15.32 7.31 15.27
CA ASP A 200 16.68 7.35 14.74
C ASP A 200 17.08 5.98 14.16
N ILE A 201 17.49 5.98 12.90
CA ILE A 201 17.98 4.83 12.15
C ILE A 201 19.44 4.98 11.71
N SER A 202 20.20 5.92 12.31
CA SER A 202 21.60 6.20 11.96
C SER A 202 22.50 5.01 12.21
N PHE A 203 23.51 4.83 11.37
CA PHE A 203 24.58 3.84 11.51
C PHE A 203 25.90 4.45 11.98
N THR A 204 25.99 5.79 11.98
CA THR A 204 27.19 6.55 12.36
C THR A 204 26.84 7.55 13.44
N GLU A 205 27.83 7.97 14.25
CA GLU A 205 27.64 9.03 15.25
C GLU A 205 27.52 10.43 14.62
N LEU A 206 28.01 10.59 13.39
CA LEU A 206 28.08 11.89 12.70
C LEU A 206 26.78 12.29 12.02
N SER A 207 25.84 11.37 11.80
CA SER A 207 24.59 11.64 11.10
C SER A 207 23.42 11.85 12.08
N SER A 208 23.29 13.07 12.61
CA SER A 208 22.12 13.45 13.43
C SER A 208 20.78 13.45 12.69
N ASP A 209 20.79 13.31 11.36
CA ASP A 209 19.61 13.46 10.49
C ASP A 209 19.07 12.16 9.90
N ALA A 210 19.62 10.99 10.28
CA ALA A 210 19.13 9.70 9.80
C ALA A 210 17.88 9.25 10.58
N ARG A 211 16.78 9.99 10.44
CA ARG A 211 15.49 9.65 11.03
C ARG A 211 14.56 9.04 10.00
N LEU A 212 13.82 8.00 10.43
CA LEU A 212 12.75 7.45 9.66
C LEU A 212 11.57 8.42 9.65
N SER A 213 11.38 9.10 8.52
CA SER A 213 10.39 10.17 8.40
C SER A 213 8.95 9.63 8.51
N ARG A 214 8.04 10.47 8.99
CA ARG A 214 6.60 10.19 9.01
C ARG A 214 6.11 9.88 7.62
N ARG A 215 5.24 8.87 7.52
CA ARG A 215 4.53 8.51 6.31
C ARG A 215 3.04 8.79 6.47
N LEU A 216 2.55 9.76 5.71
CA LEU A 216 1.12 10.05 5.58
C LEU A 216 0.56 9.23 4.42
N THR A 217 -0.55 8.55 4.65
CA THR A 217 -1.29 7.82 3.61
C THR A 217 -2.73 8.30 3.61
N VAL A 218 -3.26 8.61 2.42
CA VAL A 218 -4.69 8.88 2.18
C VAL A 218 -5.15 7.89 1.12
N TYR A 219 -6.28 7.25 1.38
CA TYR A 219 -6.77 6.17 0.51
C TYR A 219 -8.28 6.25 0.36
N ALA A 220 -8.75 6.06 -0.86
CA ALA A 220 -10.17 6.00 -1.22
C ALA A 220 -10.41 4.81 -2.13
N ARG A 221 -11.45 4.03 -1.86
CA ARG A 221 -11.91 2.94 -2.71
C ARG A 221 -13.42 2.89 -2.73
N GLY A 222 -13.98 2.72 -3.92
CA GLY A 222 -15.38 2.42 -4.12
C GLY A 222 -15.58 0.94 -4.49
N GLU A 223 -16.77 0.42 -4.27
CA GLU A 223 -17.26 -0.80 -4.89
C GLU A 223 -18.68 -0.53 -5.36
N TRP A 224 -18.88 -0.58 -6.66
CA TRP A 224 -20.18 -0.46 -7.29
C TRP A 224 -20.58 -1.82 -7.87
N ARG A 225 -21.57 -2.47 -7.25
CA ARG A 225 -22.16 -3.70 -7.75
C ARG A 225 -23.27 -3.39 -8.75
N THR A 226 -23.12 -3.93 -9.95
CA THR A 226 -24.18 -3.87 -10.96
C THR A 226 -25.22 -4.95 -10.71
N ALA A 227 -26.40 -4.80 -11.32
CA ALA A 227 -27.45 -5.84 -11.27
C ALA A 227 -27.03 -7.16 -11.92
N SER A 228 -25.94 -7.18 -12.68
CA SER A 228 -25.43 -8.33 -13.44
C SER A 228 -24.08 -8.76 -12.84
N GLN A 229 -24.00 -9.59 -11.88
CA GLN A 229 -22.79 -10.31 -11.41
C GLN A 229 -21.41 -9.58 -11.54
N TRP A 230 -21.40 -8.27 -11.74
CA TRP A 230 -20.19 -7.47 -11.91
C TRP A 230 -20.04 -6.43 -10.79
N GLY A 231 -18.83 -6.26 -10.32
CA GLY A 231 -18.44 -5.17 -9.45
C GLY A 231 -17.35 -4.33 -10.09
N VAL A 232 -17.45 -3.01 -9.98
CA VAL A 232 -16.46 -2.03 -10.43
C VAL A 232 -15.87 -1.36 -9.21
N MET A 233 -14.56 -1.39 -9.05
CA MET A 233 -13.88 -0.98 -7.83
C MET A 233 -12.79 0.06 -8.14
N PRO A 234 -13.16 1.33 -8.30
CA PRO A 234 -12.18 2.41 -8.44
C PRO A 234 -11.36 2.59 -7.16
N VAL A 235 -10.10 2.95 -7.33
CA VAL A 235 -9.16 3.20 -6.24
C VAL A 235 -8.35 4.46 -6.49
N LEU A 236 -8.09 5.20 -5.42
CA LEU A 236 -7.22 6.35 -5.38
C LEU A 236 -6.42 6.30 -4.07
N GLY A 237 -5.11 6.37 -4.16
CA GLY A 237 -4.19 6.38 -3.02
C GLY A 237 -3.16 7.49 -3.17
N PHE A 238 -2.85 8.15 -2.07
CA PHE A 238 -1.78 9.12 -1.98
C PHE A 238 -0.92 8.80 -0.76
N GLN A 239 0.40 8.78 -0.96
CA GLN A 239 1.37 8.63 0.11
C GLN A 239 2.40 9.77 0.05
N HIS A 240 2.75 10.28 1.21
CA HIS A 240 3.78 11.29 1.39
C HIS A 240 4.73 10.87 2.49
N GLN A 241 6.03 10.82 2.16
CA GLN A 241 7.10 10.55 3.12
C GLN A 241 8.31 11.41 2.78
N ARG A 242 8.69 12.29 3.69
CA ARG A 242 9.80 13.26 3.51
C ARG A 242 9.61 14.11 2.23
N ASN A 243 10.40 13.84 1.19
CA ASN A 243 10.34 14.53 -0.11
C ASN A 243 9.74 13.65 -1.22
N PHE A 244 9.19 12.49 -0.87
CA PHE A 244 8.61 11.56 -1.81
C PHE A 244 7.09 11.63 -1.75
N ASN A 245 6.47 11.73 -2.93
CA ASN A 245 5.03 11.65 -3.11
C ASN A 245 4.72 10.51 -4.07
N GLU A 246 3.78 9.68 -3.70
CA GLU A 246 3.24 8.63 -4.57
C GLU A 246 1.74 8.86 -4.74
N LEU A 247 1.29 8.90 -5.96
CA LEU A 247 -0.13 8.92 -6.32
C LEU A 247 -0.44 7.63 -7.09
N VAL A 248 -1.37 6.85 -6.56
CA VAL A 248 -1.84 5.60 -7.14
C VAL A 248 -3.31 5.77 -7.50
N TYR A 249 -3.69 5.36 -8.70
CA TYR A 249 -5.08 5.40 -9.16
C TYR A 249 -5.35 4.22 -10.09
N GLY A 250 -6.58 3.75 -10.09
CA GLY A 250 -6.93 2.62 -10.93
C GLY A 250 -8.36 2.15 -10.74
N CYS A 251 -8.63 1.01 -11.34
CA CYS A 251 -9.92 0.36 -11.22
C CYS A 251 -9.77 -1.15 -11.40
N ASP A 252 -10.35 -1.91 -10.49
CA ASP A 252 -10.53 -3.35 -10.64
C ASP A 252 -11.97 -3.63 -11.05
N VAL A 253 -12.16 -4.68 -11.83
CA VAL A 253 -13.46 -5.23 -12.18
C VAL A 253 -13.52 -6.65 -11.62
N ARG A 254 -14.61 -6.98 -10.94
CA ARG A 254 -14.83 -8.30 -10.36
C ARG A 254 -16.04 -8.95 -11.00
N TRP A 255 -15.91 -10.20 -11.40
CA TRP A 255 -16.98 -11.04 -11.92
C TRP A 255 -17.34 -12.10 -10.90
N TYR A 256 -18.54 -12.00 -10.34
CA TYR A 256 -19.08 -12.92 -9.35
C TYR A 256 -19.78 -14.08 -10.07
N ILE A 257 -19.19 -15.27 -10.07
CA ILE A 257 -19.77 -16.48 -10.70
C ILE A 257 -20.73 -17.16 -9.75
N ARG A 258 -20.35 -17.24 -8.47
CA ARG A 258 -21.17 -17.79 -7.39
C ARG A 258 -21.05 -16.90 -6.17
N GLU A 259 -22.16 -16.36 -5.70
CA GLU A 259 -22.20 -15.43 -4.56
C GLU A 259 -22.57 -16.10 -3.23
N SER A 260 -23.03 -17.36 -3.27
CA SER A 260 -23.47 -18.08 -2.08
C SER A 260 -22.32 -18.83 -1.41
N SER A 261 -22.13 -18.62 -0.10
CA SER A 261 -21.31 -19.50 0.73
C SER A 261 -22.02 -20.88 0.88
N PRO A 262 -21.29 -22.03 0.81
CA PRO A 262 -19.82 -22.16 0.85
C PRO A 262 -19.14 -22.15 -0.52
N ASP A 263 -19.84 -21.99 -1.62
CA ASP A 263 -19.31 -22.14 -2.98
C ASP A 263 -18.98 -20.81 -3.65
N PHE A 264 -18.63 -19.79 -2.86
CA PHE A 264 -18.25 -18.49 -3.38
C PHE A 264 -17.10 -18.59 -4.40
N LEU A 265 -17.29 -17.97 -5.57
CA LEU A 265 -16.28 -17.89 -6.61
C LEU A 265 -16.42 -16.57 -7.38
N ALA A 266 -15.35 -15.81 -7.42
CA ALA A 266 -15.25 -14.60 -8.25
C ALA A 266 -13.85 -14.48 -8.86
N PHE A 267 -13.78 -13.82 -10.01
CA PHE A 267 -12.53 -13.40 -10.65
C PHE A 267 -12.42 -11.88 -10.62
N SER A 268 -11.22 -11.36 -10.49
CA SER A 268 -10.97 -9.92 -10.61
C SER A 268 -9.84 -9.66 -11.60
N ALA A 269 -9.97 -8.56 -12.32
CA ALA A 269 -8.93 -8.01 -13.17
C ALA A 269 -8.93 -6.49 -13.04
N GLY A 270 -7.75 -5.87 -13.00
CA GLY A 270 -7.64 -4.44 -12.80
C GLY A 270 -6.43 -3.82 -13.46
N LEU A 271 -6.52 -2.52 -13.62
CA LEU A 271 -5.44 -1.66 -14.07
C LEU A 271 -5.17 -0.60 -13.00
N LEU A 272 -3.91 -0.43 -12.67
CA LEU A 272 -3.47 0.54 -11.68
C LEU A 272 -2.33 1.36 -12.28
N GLY A 273 -2.39 2.67 -12.11
CA GLY A 273 -1.32 3.61 -12.45
C GLY A 273 -0.66 4.13 -11.19
N ARG A 274 0.66 4.11 -11.16
CA ARG A 274 1.49 4.83 -10.19
C ARG A 274 2.11 6.01 -10.93
N HIS A 275 1.69 7.21 -10.54
CA HIS A 275 2.02 8.42 -11.29
C HIS A 275 3.53 8.64 -11.43
N GLY A 276 4.01 8.71 -12.67
CA GLY A 276 5.44 8.92 -12.98
C GLY A 276 6.36 7.74 -12.73
N ASP A 277 5.82 6.56 -12.36
CA ASP A 277 6.61 5.36 -12.03
C ASP A 277 6.22 4.14 -12.87
N ALA A 278 5.00 3.62 -12.73
CA ALA A 278 4.62 2.35 -13.32
C ALA A 278 3.13 2.26 -13.67
N ALA A 279 2.79 1.32 -14.54
CA ALA A 279 1.43 0.82 -14.71
C ALA A 279 1.40 -0.67 -14.35
N ALA A 280 0.40 -1.10 -13.60
CA ALA A 280 0.24 -2.46 -13.14
C ALA A 280 -1.04 -3.10 -13.68
N ILE A 281 -0.96 -4.39 -13.97
CA ILE A 281 -2.11 -5.25 -14.25
C ILE A 281 -2.28 -6.18 -13.05
N ASN A 282 -3.47 -6.16 -12.45
CA ASN A 282 -3.83 -7.01 -11.32
C ASN A 282 -4.78 -8.10 -11.79
N LEU A 283 -4.57 -9.32 -11.32
CA LEU A 283 -5.46 -10.46 -11.53
C LEU A 283 -5.73 -11.13 -10.19
N GLY A 284 -6.97 -11.59 -9.97
CA GLY A 284 -7.33 -12.25 -8.73
C GLY A 284 -8.39 -13.33 -8.90
N VAL A 285 -8.33 -14.32 -8.01
CA VAL A 285 -9.32 -15.38 -7.86
C VAL A 285 -9.74 -15.42 -6.39
N LEU A 286 -11.02 -15.23 -6.15
CA LEU A 286 -11.64 -15.35 -4.84
C LEU A 286 -12.44 -16.66 -4.83
N TRP A 287 -11.97 -17.61 -4.05
CA TRP A 287 -12.56 -18.95 -3.97
C TRP A 287 -12.81 -19.34 -2.52
N ARG A 288 -14.07 -19.42 -2.14
CA ARG A 288 -14.47 -19.65 -0.76
C ARG A 288 -13.84 -18.63 0.19
N GLU A 289 -13.04 -19.09 1.13
CA GLU A 289 -12.32 -18.29 2.12
C GLU A 289 -10.94 -17.80 1.63
N TRP A 290 -10.53 -18.19 0.42
CA TRP A 290 -9.23 -17.87 -0.14
C TRP A 290 -9.32 -16.77 -1.20
N THR A 291 -8.35 -15.88 -1.17
CA THR A 291 -8.08 -14.95 -2.27
C THR A 291 -6.65 -15.17 -2.74
N PHE A 292 -6.48 -15.42 -4.02
CA PHE A 292 -5.19 -15.49 -4.69
C PHE A 292 -5.11 -14.32 -5.66
N ALA A 293 -3.98 -13.62 -5.65
CA ALA A 293 -3.78 -12.51 -6.58
C ALA A 293 -2.36 -12.46 -7.11
N PHE A 294 -2.25 -11.91 -8.32
CA PHE A 294 -1.02 -11.66 -9.03
C PHE A 294 -1.06 -10.25 -9.61
N SER A 295 0.06 -9.53 -9.52
CA SER A 295 0.25 -8.25 -10.20
C SER A 295 1.55 -8.23 -10.98
N TYR A 296 1.54 -7.53 -12.10
CA TYR A 296 2.72 -7.22 -12.87
C TYR A 296 2.79 -5.73 -13.17
N ASP A 297 3.88 -5.10 -12.72
CA ASP A 297 4.16 -3.68 -12.95
C ASP A 297 5.04 -3.53 -14.19
N ALA A 298 4.61 -2.75 -15.15
CA ALA A 298 5.45 -2.24 -16.23
C ALA A 298 6.06 -0.91 -15.80
N ASN A 299 7.39 -0.81 -15.82
CA ASN A 299 8.09 0.43 -15.46
C ASN A 299 7.91 1.47 -16.57
N LEU A 300 7.37 2.63 -16.22
CA LEU A 300 7.16 3.78 -17.10
C LEU A 300 8.02 4.99 -16.69
N SER A 301 8.84 4.84 -15.65
CA SER A 301 9.74 5.87 -15.17
C SER A 301 10.95 6.08 -16.10
N ARG A 302 11.82 7.01 -15.75
CA ARG A 302 13.10 7.22 -16.48
C ARG A 302 14.00 5.99 -16.49
N LEU A 303 13.78 5.02 -15.62
CA LEU A 303 14.48 3.74 -15.59
C LEU A 303 13.95 2.73 -16.63
N ALA A 304 12.86 3.05 -17.35
CA ALA A 304 12.26 2.15 -18.33
C ALA A 304 13.25 1.70 -19.42
N SER A 305 14.15 2.61 -19.85
CA SER A 305 15.19 2.30 -20.83
C SER A 305 16.22 1.30 -20.30
N ALA A 306 16.58 1.38 -19.02
CA ALA A 306 17.55 0.48 -18.40
C ALA A 306 16.92 -0.86 -17.98
N SER A 307 15.64 -0.86 -17.60
CA SER A 307 14.90 -2.04 -17.17
C SER A 307 14.18 -2.78 -18.30
N HIS A 308 14.28 -2.31 -19.56
CA HIS A 308 13.48 -2.80 -20.68
C HIS A 308 11.98 -2.87 -20.36
N THR A 309 11.48 -1.89 -19.62
CA THR A 309 10.10 -1.81 -19.07
C THR A 309 9.73 -2.89 -18.04
N ILE A 310 10.64 -3.82 -17.70
CA ILE A 310 10.41 -4.81 -16.66
C ILE A 310 10.47 -4.11 -15.29
N GLY A 311 9.35 -4.04 -14.60
CA GLY A 311 9.22 -3.37 -13.30
C GLY A 311 9.26 -4.35 -12.14
N ALA A 312 8.09 -4.86 -11.74
CA ALA A 312 7.96 -5.77 -10.62
C ALA A 312 6.87 -6.81 -10.88
N PHE A 313 6.93 -7.92 -10.15
CA PHE A 313 5.78 -8.79 -9.98
C PHE A 313 5.44 -8.95 -8.51
N GLU A 314 4.16 -9.17 -8.23
CA GLU A 314 3.64 -9.45 -6.89
C GLU A 314 2.79 -10.72 -6.93
N VAL A 315 2.88 -11.48 -5.85
CA VAL A 315 1.99 -12.63 -5.59
C VAL A 315 1.47 -12.50 -4.19
N GLY A 316 0.16 -12.69 -4.01
CA GLY A 316 -0.42 -12.60 -2.70
C GLY A 316 -1.54 -13.62 -2.47
N VAL A 317 -1.67 -13.99 -1.22
CA VAL A 317 -2.69 -14.92 -0.73
C VAL A 317 -3.33 -14.36 0.52
N VAL A 318 -4.65 -14.39 0.57
CA VAL A 318 -5.43 -14.05 1.77
C VAL A 318 -6.34 -15.22 2.12
N TYR A 319 -6.41 -15.54 3.40
CA TYR A 319 -7.33 -16.51 3.97
C TYR A 319 -8.20 -15.85 5.03
N MET A 320 -9.51 -16.06 4.96
CA MET A 320 -10.48 -15.55 5.93
C MET A 320 -11.13 -16.69 6.70
N ILE A 321 -11.14 -16.57 8.03
CA ILE A 321 -11.92 -17.49 8.86
C ILE A 321 -13.38 -17.02 8.83
N ALA A 322 -14.24 -17.78 8.13
CA ALA A 322 -15.64 -17.47 8.01
C ALA A 322 -16.36 -17.50 9.39
N LYS A 323 -17.37 -16.66 9.54
CA LYS A 323 -18.21 -16.66 10.74
C LYS A 323 -19.13 -17.89 10.72
N ARG A 324 -19.09 -18.71 11.75
CA ARG A 324 -19.92 -19.92 11.90
C ARG A 324 -21.44 -19.66 12.06
N SER A 325 -21.95 -18.47 11.80
CA SER A 325 -23.35 -18.13 12.01
C SER A 325 -24.11 -18.05 10.69
N ALA A 326 -25.22 -18.80 10.59
CA ALA A 326 -26.13 -18.83 9.46
C ALA A 326 -26.94 -17.54 9.23
N LYS A 327 -26.76 -16.50 10.05
CA LYS A 327 -27.34 -15.18 9.82
C LYS A 327 -26.23 -14.27 9.28
N ARG A 328 -26.38 -13.83 8.01
CA ARG A 328 -25.57 -12.76 7.44
C ARG A 328 -25.44 -11.63 8.46
N SER A 329 -24.22 -11.24 8.81
CA SER A 329 -24.02 -10.04 9.60
C SER A 329 -24.55 -8.88 8.76
N SER A 330 -25.38 -8.04 9.36
CA SER A 330 -25.89 -6.83 8.71
C SER A 330 -24.83 -5.72 8.52
N LEU A 331 -23.58 -6.03 8.75
CA LEU A 331 -22.49 -5.10 8.42
C LEU A 331 -22.33 -5.09 6.90
N PRO A 332 -22.41 -3.93 6.26
CA PRO A 332 -22.07 -3.76 4.86
C PRO A 332 -20.55 -3.94 4.71
N CYS A 333 -20.11 -5.19 4.78
CA CYS A 333 -18.71 -5.53 4.59
C CYS A 333 -18.57 -6.02 3.16
N PRO A 334 -17.88 -5.30 2.28
CA PRO A 334 -17.54 -5.83 0.98
C PRO A 334 -16.73 -7.10 1.20
N ILE A 335 -17.06 -8.15 0.45
CA ILE A 335 -16.27 -9.38 0.41
C ILE A 335 -14.99 -9.03 -0.35
N PHE A 336 -13.93 -8.72 0.37
CA PHE A 336 -12.58 -8.55 -0.17
C PHE A 336 -11.79 -9.82 -0.02
#